data_c839718188c0945493bbaac1a886b2a6
#
_entry.id   c839718188c0945493bbaac1a886b2a6
#
_cell.length_a   1.000
_cell.length_b   1.000
_cell.length_c   1.000
_cell.angle_alpha   90.00
_cell.angle_beta   90.00
_cell.angle_gamma   90.00
#
_symmetry.space_group_name_H-M   'P 1'
#
loop_
_entity.id
_entity.type
_entity.pdbx_description
1 polymer ?
#
loop_
_entity_poly.entity_id
_entity_poly.type
_entity_poly.pdbx_seq_one_letter_code
_entity_poly.pdbx_strand_id
1 'polypeptide(L)'
;MKKYLTRLTPNTNGWEFPSGCEFKCGGNLYENINNFGWEEWLFNKRNRKNDYQYGFLQCFNTQNINEEVTYDEVYLYTRKCETKDNNCKNKSRKGKCFLVARICNLTKLSFDEATEIEKEFCDNGNLNHMINECPNKKAFKSGPNKNKLIFNVKFKIEDAKLIDSENIIMPSNYHFIMVNIENSKKRNSIIKSINQSTFNQNI
;
A
#
# COMPACT_ATOMS: atom_id res chain seq x y z
N MET A 1 21.80 -3.74 -5.89
CA MET A 1 20.42 -3.21 -5.77
C MET A 1 19.75 -3.93 -4.61
N LYS A 2 19.32 -3.18 -3.61
CA LYS A 2 18.68 -3.76 -2.40
C LYS A 2 17.20 -4.01 -2.69
N LYS A 3 16.70 -5.16 -2.24
CA LYS A 3 15.30 -5.55 -2.41
C LYS A 3 14.56 -5.47 -1.09
N TYR A 4 13.39 -4.89 -1.13
CA TYR A 4 12.53 -4.67 0.04
C TYR A 4 11.16 -5.30 -0.17
N LEU A 5 10.47 -5.55 0.94
CA LEU A 5 9.13 -6.11 0.97
C LEU A 5 8.29 -5.35 1.98
N THR A 6 7.08 -4.95 1.61
CA THR A 6 6.10 -4.40 2.55
C THR A 6 4.69 -4.82 2.23
N ARG A 7 3.82 -4.78 3.25
CA ARG A 7 2.44 -5.22 3.14
C ARG A 7 1.53 -4.06 2.79
N LEU A 8 0.51 -4.36 1.96
CA LEU A 8 -0.66 -3.51 1.69
C LEU A 8 -1.92 -4.04 2.38
N THR A 9 -2.84 -3.16 2.67
CA THR A 9 -4.23 -3.52 2.99
C THR A 9 -4.83 -4.33 1.84
N PRO A 10 -5.57 -5.43 2.10
CA PRO A 10 -6.27 -6.16 1.05
C PRO A 10 -7.23 -5.26 0.29
N ASN A 11 -7.21 -5.41 -1.03
CA ASN A 11 -8.04 -4.62 -1.93
C ASN A 11 -8.48 -5.47 -3.13
N THR A 12 -9.69 -5.23 -3.66
CA THR A 12 -10.26 -5.90 -4.83
C THR A 12 -10.42 -4.97 -6.03
N ASN A 13 -10.02 -3.70 -5.88
CA ASN A 13 -10.17 -2.64 -6.88
C ASN A 13 -8.80 -2.17 -7.43
N GLY A 14 -7.80 -3.05 -7.43
CA GLY A 14 -6.46 -2.73 -7.95
C GLY A 14 -5.72 -1.64 -7.17
N TRP A 15 -6.11 -1.36 -5.93
CA TRP A 15 -5.61 -0.25 -5.12
C TRP A 15 -5.82 1.13 -5.75
N GLU A 16 -6.87 1.27 -6.56
CA GLU A 16 -7.30 2.56 -7.09
C GLU A 16 -8.24 3.30 -6.12
N PHE A 17 -9.07 2.55 -5.36
CA PHE A 17 -9.96 3.07 -4.32
C PHE A 17 -10.33 1.97 -3.31
N PRO A 18 -10.90 2.31 -2.12
CA PRO A 18 -11.24 1.33 -1.10
C PRO A 18 -12.25 0.27 -1.56
N SER A 19 -12.01 -0.96 -1.17
CA SER A 19 -12.89 -2.11 -1.44
C SER A 19 -13.82 -2.47 -0.28
N GLY A 20 -13.94 -1.60 0.72
CA GLY A 20 -14.72 -1.88 1.92
C GLY A 20 -14.07 -2.96 2.79
N CYS A 21 -14.86 -3.83 3.42
CA CYS A 21 -14.35 -4.89 4.31
C CYS A 21 -14.01 -6.21 3.60
N GLU A 22 -14.19 -6.28 2.30
CA GLU A 22 -13.98 -7.52 1.54
C GLU A 22 -12.53 -8.01 1.64
N PHE A 23 -12.35 -9.29 1.95
CA PHE A 23 -11.05 -9.96 2.14
C PHE A 23 -10.10 -9.36 3.19
N LYS A 24 -10.52 -8.35 3.96
CA LYS A 24 -9.70 -7.81 5.06
C LYS A 24 -9.67 -8.80 6.21
N CYS A 25 -8.48 -9.24 6.59
CA CYS A 25 -8.30 -10.17 7.71
C CYS A 25 -8.48 -9.44 9.03
N GLY A 26 -9.37 -9.93 9.88
CA GLY A 26 -9.60 -9.41 11.22
C GLY A 26 -8.32 -9.39 12.07
N GLY A 27 -7.61 -8.30 12.12
CA GLY A 27 -6.36 -8.16 12.88
C GLY A 27 -5.87 -6.73 13.00
N ASN A 28 -6.19 -5.88 12.04
CA ASN A 28 -5.96 -4.45 12.14
C ASN A 28 -7.26 -3.77 12.58
N LEU A 29 -7.25 -3.23 13.78
CA LEU A 29 -8.41 -2.56 14.36
C LEU A 29 -8.90 -1.39 13.50
N TYR A 30 -7.97 -0.64 12.91
CA TYR A 30 -8.29 0.52 12.08
C TYR A 30 -9.07 0.12 10.81
N GLU A 31 -8.58 -0.85 10.05
CA GLU A 31 -9.23 -1.33 8.84
C GLU A 31 -10.61 -1.93 9.11
N ASN A 32 -10.75 -2.64 10.25
CA ASN A 32 -12.03 -3.25 10.65
C ASN A 32 -13.08 -2.23 11.09
N ILE A 33 -12.65 -1.13 11.74
CA ILE A 33 -13.56 -0.08 12.19
C ILE A 33 -13.96 0.83 11.02
N ASN A 34 -13.01 1.14 10.15
CA ASN A 34 -13.19 2.17 9.12
C ASN A 34 -13.51 1.61 7.74
N ASN A 35 -13.37 0.28 7.54
CA ASN A 35 -13.58 -0.43 6.29
C ASN A 35 -12.63 -0.02 5.14
N PHE A 36 -11.52 0.63 5.47
CA PHE A 36 -10.47 0.96 4.50
C PHE A 36 -9.09 1.03 5.16
N GLY A 37 -8.04 0.90 4.32
CA GLY A 37 -6.67 1.26 4.65
C GLY A 37 -6.18 2.36 3.72
N TRP A 38 -5.28 3.20 4.20
CA TRP A 38 -4.78 4.35 3.44
C TRP A 38 -4.02 3.95 2.18
N GLU A 39 -3.46 2.75 2.11
CA GLU A 39 -2.79 2.22 0.93
C GLU A 39 -3.73 1.91 -0.23
N GLU A 40 -5.05 1.89 0.00
CA GLU A 40 -6.01 1.48 -1.02
C GLU A 40 -6.18 2.50 -2.16
N TRP A 41 -5.53 3.67 -2.08
CA TRP A 41 -5.42 4.64 -3.17
C TRP A 41 -4.02 4.69 -3.81
N LEU A 42 -3.14 3.72 -3.52
CA LEU A 42 -1.74 3.75 -3.94
C LEU A 42 -1.58 3.88 -5.47
N PHE A 43 -2.47 3.28 -6.24
CA PHE A 43 -2.46 3.31 -7.70
C PHE A 43 -3.60 4.13 -8.32
N ASN A 44 -4.28 4.97 -7.52
CA ASN A 44 -5.31 5.85 -8.03
C ASN A 44 -4.71 6.87 -9.02
N LYS A 45 -5.18 6.81 -10.28
CA LYS A 45 -4.67 7.66 -11.38
C LYS A 45 -4.84 9.15 -11.15
N ARG A 46 -5.75 9.55 -10.26
CA ARG A 46 -5.94 10.96 -9.88
C ARG A 46 -4.84 11.49 -8.95
N ASN A 47 -4.09 10.59 -8.31
CA ASN A 47 -2.97 10.94 -7.45
C ASN A 47 -1.66 11.05 -8.26
N ARG A 48 -1.75 11.54 -9.49
CA ARG A 48 -0.60 11.73 -10.38
C ARG A 48 -0.29 13.21 -10.56
N LYS A 49 1.02 13.49 -10.58
CA LYS A 49 1.55 14.80 -10.96
C LYS A 49 2.78 14.57 -11.83
N ASN A 50 2.76 15.12 -13.03
CA ASN A 50 3.77 14.82 -14.06
C ASN A 50 3.87 13.30 -14.28
N ASP A 51 5.09 12.74 -14.24
CA ASP A 51 5.35 11.31 -14.43
C ASP A 51 5.29 10.51 -13.10
N TYR A 52 4.93 11.16 -11.99
CA TYR A 52 4.93 10.54 -10.68
C TYR A 52 3.53 10.18 -10.18
N GLN A 53 3.42 8.99 -9.63
CA GLN A 53 2.32 8.53 -8.78
C GLN A 53 2.64 8.85 -7.33
N TYR A 54 1.68 9.40 -6.60
CA TYR A 54 1.75 9.65 -5.16
C TYR A 54 0.81 8.71 -4.42
N GLY A 55 1.22 8.28 -3.24
CA GLY A 55 0.43 7.36 -2.43
C GLY A 55 0.87 7.30 -0.98
N PHE A 56 0.28 6.36 -0.25
CA PHE A 56 0.58 6.10 1.15
C PHE A 56 1.01 4.66 1.36
N LEU A 57 2.07 4.47 2.16
CA LEU A 57 2.50 3.17 2.67
C LEU A 57 2.65 3.22 4.18
N GLN A 58 1.94 2.35 4.89
CA GLN A 58 1.90 2.30 6.35
C GLN A 58 3.28 2.07 6.97
N CYS A 59 4.19 1.38 6.27
CA CYS A 59 5.54 1.12 6.75
C CYS A 59 6.37 2.39 7.01
N PHE A 60 6.01 3.52 6.42
CA PHE A 60 6.69 4.80 6.62
C PHE A 60 6.07 5.69 7.69
N ASN A 61 4.93 5.27 8.25
CA ASN A 61 4.16 6.08 9.19
C ASN A 61 4.90 6.39 10.51
N THR A 62 5.88 5.56 10.87
CA THR A 62 6.67 5.69 12.11
C THR A 62 8.13 6.08 11.86
N GLN A 63 8.53 6.28 10.60
CA GLN A 63 9.89 6.67 10.26
C GLN A 63 10.11 8.19 10.39
N ASN A 64 11.39 8.60 10.45
CA ASN A 64 11.74 10.01 10.43
C ASN A 64 11.15 10.68 9.17
N ILE A 65 10.24 11.63 9.37
CA ILE A 65 9.51 12.30 8.31
C ILE A 65 10.31 13.40 7.61
N ASN A 66 11.44 13.79 8.19
CA ASN A 66 12.24 14.91 7.66
C ASN A 66 13.22 14.49 6.56
N GLU A 67 13.35 13.19 6.29
CA GLU A 67 14.30 12.68 5.31
C GLU A 67 13.58 12.05 4.12
N GLU A 68 13.95 12.49 2.93
CA GLU A 68 13.65 11.79 1.69
C GLU A 68 14.59 10.59 1.54
N VAL A 69 14.03 9.42 1.26
CA VAL A 69 14.79 8.18 1.09
C VAL A 69 14.27 7.41 -0.10
N THR A 70 15.16 7.04 -1.02
CA THR A 70 14.82 6.20 -2.17
C THR A 70 15.21 4.74 -1.92
N TYR A 71 14.29 3.84 -2.24
CA TYR A 71 14.43 2.38 -2.14
C TYR A 71 14.57 1.80 -3.55
N ASP A 72 15.64 1.04 -3.79
CA ASP A 72 15.98 0.55 -5.13
C ASP A 72 14.86 -0.29 -5.75
N GLU A 73 14.35 -1.30 -5.03
CA GLU A 73 13.33 -2.22 -5.51
C GLU A 73 12.42 -2.66 -4.36
N VAL A 74 11.14 -2.34 -4.43
CA VAL A 74 10.15 -2.64 -3.40
C VAL A 74 9.08 -3.57 -3.95
N TYR A 75 8.89 -4.70 -3.30
CA TYR A 75 7.82 -5.64 -3.56
C TYR A 75 6.67 -5.39 -2.59
N LEU A 76 5.49 -5.25 -3.14
CA LEU A 76 4.26 -5.08 -2.39
C LEU A 76 3.52 -6.40 -2.33
N TYR A 77 3.05 -6.77 -1.15
CA TYR A 77 2.20 -7.94 -0.99
C TYR A 77 0.97 -7.63 -0.15
N THR A 78 -0.06 -8.42 -0.30
CA THR A 78 -1.25 -8.35 0.54
C THR A 78 -1.57 -9.68 1.19
N ARG A 79 -2.41 -9.67 2.21
CA ARG A 79 -2.92 -10.88 2.86
C ARG A 79 -4.43 -10.88 2.78
N LYS A 80 -4.99 -11.76 1.96
CA LYS A 80 -6.44 -11.94 1.81
C LYS A 80 -6.95 -13.03 2.75
N CYS A 81 -8.10 -12.82 3.38
CA CYS A 81 -8.79 -13.85 4.13
C CYS A 81 -9.40 -14.90 3.21
N GLU A 82 -9.46 -16.14 3.67
CA GLU A 82 -10.01 -17.27 2.89
C GLU A 82 -11.55 -17.22 2.75
N THR A 83 -12.23 -16.46 3.58
CA THR A 83 -13.71 -16.36 3.57
C THR A 83 -14.16 -14.98 3.11
N LYS A 84 -15.10 -14.96 2.17
CA LYS A 84 -15.84 -13.76 1.73
C LYS A 84 -16.91 -13.29 2.73
N ASP A 85 -16.75 -13.61 4.01
CA ASP A 85 -17.73 -13.20 5.01
C ASP A 85 -17.69 -11.66 5.15
N ASN A 86 -18.81 -11.01 4.83
CA ASN A 86 -18.95 -9.55 4.91
C ASN A 86 -18.93 -9.03 6.35
N ASN A 87 -18.87 -9.92 7.35
CA ASN A 87 -18.79 -9.55 8.74
C ASN A 87 -17.32 -9.45 9.20
N CYS A 88 -16.73 -8.28 9.06
CA CYS A 88 -15.33 -7.98 9.41
C CYS A 88 -14.98 -8.30 10.88
N LYS A 89 -15.98 -8.41 11.77
CA LYS A 89 -15.77 -8.61 13.21
C LYS A 89 -15.34 -10.04 13.56
N ASN A 90 -15.71 -11.04 12.76
CA ASN A 90 -15.52 -12.47 13.08
C ASN A 90 -14.48 -13.16 12.18
N LYS A 91 -13.68 -12.42 11.41
CA LYS A 91 -12.76 -13.03 10.46
C LYS A 91 -11.61 -13.76 11.15
N SER A 92 -11.40 -14.99 10.74
CA SER A 92 -10.22 -15.79 11.05
C SER A 92 -8.94 -14.99 10.70
N ARG A 93 -7.93 -15.04 11.57
CA ARG A 93 -6.59 -14.50 11.28
C ARG A 93 -5.84 -15.30 10.21
N LYS A 94 -6.44 -16.39 9.71
CA LYS A 94 -5.87 -17.22 8.65
C LYS A 94 -6.10 -16.54 7.29
N GLY A 95 -5.06 -16.33 6.53
CA GLY A 95 -5.15 -15.75 5.19
C GLY A 95 -3.90 -16.07 4.40
N LYS A 96 -4.04 -16.07 3.08
CA LYS A 96 -2.94 -16.28 2.14
C LYS A 96 -2.31 -14.94 1.76
N CYS A 97 -1.00 -14.94 1.55
CA CYS A 97 -0.26 -13.77 1.11
C CYS A 97 0.01 -13.85 -0.39
N PHE A 98 -0.17 -12.75 -1.09
CA PHE A 98 0.00 -12.63 -2.54
C PHE A 98 0.87 -11.43 -2.85
N LEU A 99 1.80 -11.57 -3.80
CA LEU A 99 2.47 -10.42 -4.37
C LEU A 99 1.47 -9.60 -5.20
N VAL A 100 1.64 -8.29 -5.16
CA VAL A 100 0.72 -7.33 -5.80
C VAL A 100 1.43 -6.52 -6.86
N ALA A 101 2.60 -5.99 -6.53
CA ALA A 101 3.34 -5.11 -7.41
C ALA A 101 4.84 -5.13 -7.07
N ARG A 102 5.63 -4.69 -8.05
CA ARG A 102 7.02 -4.29 -7.90
C ARG A 102 7.14 -2.81 -8.27
N ILE A 103 7.82 -2.04 -7.44
CA ILE A 103 8.13 -0.64 -7.69
C ILE A 103 9.64 -0.47 -7.59
N CYS A 104 10.26 0.04 -8.64
CA CYS A 104 11.65 0.48 -8.62
C CYS A 104 11.73 1.96 -8.21
N ASN A 105 12.84 2.36 -7.59
CA ASN A 105 13.08 3.75 -7.19
C ASN A 105 11.93 4.39 -6.39
N LEU A 106 11.30 3.60 -5.50
CA LEU A 106 10.27 4.12 -4.62
C LEU A 106 10.88 5.13 -3.66
N THR A 107 10.37 6.35 -3.66
CA THR A 107 10.86 7.42 -2.78
C THR A 107 9.87 7.68 -1.66
N LYS A 108 10.35 7.59 -0.40
CA LYS A 108 9.65 8.12 0.76
C LYS A 108 9.79 9.63 0.76
N LEU A 109 8.67 10.34 0.85
CA LEU A 109 8.64 11.80 0.85
C LEU A 109 9.20 12.38 2.15
N SER A 110 9.82 13.56 2.06
CA SER A 110 10.01 14.44 3.20
C SER A 110 8.66 15.02 3.67
N PHE A 111 8.63 15.58 4.88
CA PHE A 111 7.43 16.23 5.40
C PHE A 111 6.99 17.41 4.54
N ASP A 112 7.95 18.22 4.10
CA ASP A 112 7.68 19.43 3.32
C ASP A 112 7.07 19.07 1.96
N GLU A 113 7.67 18.12 1.24
CA GLU A 113 7.14 17.65 -0.04
C GLU A 113 5.76 16.99 0.11
N ALA A 114 5.56 16.16 1.13
CA ALA A 114 4.27 15.54 1.39
C ALA A 114 3.17 16.57 1.65
N THR A 115 3.51 17.64 2.40
CA THR A 115 2.59 18.74 2.70
C THR A 115 2.26 19.55 1.46
N GLU A 116 3.27 19.85 0.63
CA GLU A 116 3.10 20.60 -0.61
C GLU A 116 2.18 19.85 -1.59
N ILE A 117 2.42 18.55 -1.80
CA ILE A 117 1.60 17.74 -2.71
C ILE A 117 0.17 17.56 -2.21
N GLU A 118 -0.02 17.40 -0.89
CA GLU A 118 -1.35 17.32 -0.30
C GLU A 118 -2.14 18.61 -0.49
N LYS A 119 -1.49 19.77 -0.29
CA LYS A 119 -2.09 21.07 -0.55
C LYS A 119 -2.50 21.22 -2.02
N GLU A 120 -1.61 20.89 -2.94
CA GLU A 120 -1.89 20.96 -4.37
C GLU A 120 -3.08 20.08 -4.77
N PHE A 121 -3.14 18.83 -4.27
CA PHE A 121 -4.23 17.91 -4.57
C PHE A 121 -5.54 18.32 -3.88
N CYS A 122 -5.47 19.07 -2.78
CA CYS A 122 -6.63 19.72 -2.18
C CYS A 122 -7.15 20.87 -3.08
N ASP A 123 -6.25 21.75 -3.49
CA ASP A 123 -6.58 22.97 -4.25
C ASP A 123 -7.16 22.64 -5.63
N ASN A 124 -6.68 21.59 -6.29
CA ASN A 124 -7.19 21.12 -7.58
C ASN A 124 -8.39 20.14 -7.48
N GLY A 125 -8.85 19.84 -6.27
CA GLY A 125 -10.02 18.99 -6.01
C GLY A 125 -9.75 17.48 -6.06
N ASN A 126 -8.52 17.02 -6.27
CA ASN A 126 -8.22 15.59 -6.32
C ASN A 126 -8.51 14.86 -4.99
N LEU A 127 -8.28 15.50 -3.84
CA LEU A 127 -8.62 14.90 -2.55
C LEU A 127 -10.13 14.69 -2.36
N ASN A 128 -10.97 15.49 -3.00
CA ASN A 128 -12.42 15.33 -2.91
C ASN A 128 -12.90 13.97 -3.43
N HIS A 129 -12.20 13.38 -4.41
CA HIS A 129 -12.52 12.03 -4.88
C HIS A 129 -12.22 10.99 -3.82
N MET A 130 -11.05 11.07 -3.16
CA MET A 130 -10.71 10.15 -2.08
C MET A 130 -11.71 10.25 -0.92
N ILE A 131 -12.16 11.48 -0.57
CA ILE A 131 -13.19 11.71 0.46
C ILE A 131 -14.52 11.06 0.05
N ASN A 132 -14.90 11.16 -1.22
CA ASN A 132 -16.17 10.62 -1.72
C ASN A 132 -16.16 9.09 -1.81
N GLU A 133 -15.02 8.50 -2.16
CA GLU A 133 -14.80 7.06 -2.24
C GLU A 133 -14.62 6.42 -0.86
N CYS A 134 -14.27 7.22 0.16
CA CYS A 134 -13.97 6.71 1.49
C CYS A 134 -15.25 6.21 2.21
N PRO A 135 -15.27 4.96 2.68
CA PRO A 135 -16.40 4.40 3.44
C PRO A 135 -16.66 5.14 4.77
N ASN A 136 -15.63 5.73 5.35
CA ASN A 136 -15.71 6.45 6.62
C ASN A 136 -15.07 7.85 6.52
N LYS A 137 -15.88 8.83 6.10
CA LYS A 137 -15.42 10.21 5.91
C LYS A 137 -14.88 10.86 7.19
N LYS A 138 -15.36 10.48 8.37
CA LYS A 138 -14.85 10.99 9.65
C LYS A 138 -13.44 10.49 9.91
N ALA A 139 -13.17 9.21 9.66
CA ALA A 139 -11.83 8.64 9.78
C ALA A 139 -10.87 9.26 8.75
N PHE A 140 -11.33 9.52 7.53
CA PHE A 140 -10.54 10.21 6.52
C PHE A 140 -10.07 11.60 7.01
N LYS A 141 -10.98 12.41 7.55
CA LYS A 141 -10.65 13.74 8.10
C LYS A 141 -9.65 13.70 9.26
N SER A 142 -9.58 12.58 9.98
CA SER A 142 -8.61 12.40 11.07
C SER A 142 -7.19 12.12 10.58
N GLY A 143 -7.03 11.74 9.31
CA GLY A 143 -5.75 11.40 8.69
C GLY A 143 -5.19 10.05 9.14
N PRO A 144 -4.12 9.55 8.45
CA PRO A 144 -3.54 8.23 8.70
C PRO A 144 -2.59 8.20 9.91
N ASN A 145 -2.12 9.35 10.38
CA ASN A 145 -1.10 9.45 11.42
C ASN A 145 -1.19 10.77 12.21
N LYS A 146 -0.28 10.97 13.16
CA LYS A 146 -0.20 12.20 13.96
C LYS A 146 -0.01 13.45 13.10
N ASN A 147 0.71 13.33 12.00
CA ASN A 147 1.00 14.43 11.09
C ASN A 147 -0.10 14.62 10.04
N LYS A 148 -1.10 13.73 10.00
CA LYS A 148 -2.23 13.73 9.06
C LYS A 148 -1.84 13.69 7.59
N LEU A 149 -0.61 13.30 7.24
CA LEU A 149 -0.15 13.21 5.86
C LEU A 149 -0.82 12.05 5.14
N ILE A 150 -1.51 12.36 4.06
CA ILE A 150 -2.23 11.39 3.21
C ILE A 150 -1.28 10.75 2.19
N PHE A 151 -0.23 11.47 1.81
CA PHE A 151 0.81 10.98 0.92
C PHE A 151 2.14 10.90 1.65
N ASN A 152 2.85 9.78 1.52
CA ASN A 152 4.18 9.61 2.10
C ASN A 152 5.18 8.91 1.16
N VAL A 153 4.74 8.58 -0.06
CA VAL A 153 5.58 8.00 -1.11
C VAL A 153 5.27 8.59 -2.47
N LYS A 154 6.31 8.59 -3.33
CA LYS A 154 6.17 8.79 -4.78
C LYS A 154 6.99 7.76 -5.54
N PHE A 155 6.62 7.49 -6.78
CA PHE A 155 7.37 6.68 -7.73
C PHE A 155 6.98 7.04 -9.16
N LYS A 156 7.87 6.83 -10.13
CA LYS A 156 7.52 6.98 -11.53
C LYS A 156 6.56 5.89 -11.96
N ILE A 157 5.58 6.25 -12.79
CA ILE A 157 4.55 5.32 -13.28
C ILE A 157 5.20 4.14 -14.01
N GLU A 158 6.22 4.40 -14.82
CA GLU A 158 6.98 3.41 -15.59
C GLU A 158 7.78 2.43 -14.72
N ASP A 159 8.14 2.84 -13.49
CA ASP A 159 8.90 2.04 -12.52
C ASP A 159 8.02 1.05 -11.75
N ALA A 160 6.70 1.15 -11.88
CA ALA A 160 5.76 0.29 -11.18
C ALA A 160 5.13 -0.74 -12.12
N LYS A 161 5.15 -2.00 -11.68
CA LYS A 161 4.54 -3.13 -12.41
C LYS A 161 3.64 -3.91 -11.48
N LEU A 162 2.39 -4.12 -11.90
CA LEU A 162 1.49 -5.06 -11.23
C LEU A 162 1.95 -6.48 -11.46
N ILE A 163 1.70 -7.33 -10.49
CA ILE A 163 1.97 -8.76 -10.55
C ILE A 163 0.63 -9.47 -10.69
N ASP A 164 0.46 -10.19 -11.78
CA ASP A 164 -0.67 -11.08 -11.96
C ASP A 164 -0.41 -12.36 -11.18
N SER A 165 -0.88 -12.41 -9.97
CA SER A 165 -0.53 -13.50 -9.07
C SER A 165 -1.63 -13.86 -8.09
N GLU A 166 -2.79 -14.24 -8.58
CA GLU A 166 -3.72 -14.94 -7.68
C GLU A 166 -3.11 -16.24 -7.10
N ASN A 167 -2.01 -16.70 -7.68
CA ASN A 167 -1.42 -18.02 -7.40
C ASN A 167 -0.10 -17.99 -6.62
N ILE A 168 0.50 -16.84 -6.36
CA ILE A 168 1.79 -16.80 -5.66
C ILE A 168 1.59 -16.55 -4.17
N ILE A 169 1.74 -17.62 -3.40
CA ILE A 169 1.64 -17.59 -1.94
C ILE A 169 2.99 -17.22 -1.36
N MET A 170 3.07 -16.10 -0.70
CA MET A 170 4.24 -15.73 0.08
C MET A 170 4.10 -16.17 1.53
N PRO A 171 5.07 -16.88 2.08
CA PRO A 171 5.09 -17.24 3.49
C PRO A 171 5.53 -16.03 4.32
N SER A 172 4.67 -15.05 4.52
CA SER A 172 5.02 -13.86 5.28
C SER A 172 4.04 -13.62 6.42
N ASN A 173 4.61 -13.42 7.62
CA ASN A 173 3.90 -12.91 8.78
C ASN A 173 4.32 -11.46 9.10
N TYR A 174 5.02 -10.79 8.17
CA TYR A 174 5.43 -9.41 8.35
C TYR A 174 4.19 -8.52 8.38
N HIS A 175 4.18 -7.63 9.35
CA HIS A 175 3.19 -6.57 9.43
C HIS A 175 3.53 -5.44 8.44
N PHE A 176 2.90 -4.29 8.58
CA PHE A 176 3.16 -3.09 7.78
C PHE A 176 4.53 -2.47 8.15
N ILE A 177 5.61 -3.19 7.83
CA ILE A 177 6.99 -2.74 7.99
C ILE A 177 7.73 -2.91 6.66
N MET A 178 8.75 -2.09 6.44
CA MET A 178 9.65 -2.26 5.30
C MET A 178 10.75 -3.25 5.69
N VAL A 179 10.78 -4.39 5.03
CA VAL A 179 11.74 -5.47 5.30
C VAL A 179 12.77 -5.53 4.18
N ASN A 180 14.05 -5.39 4.52
CA ASN A 180 15.11 -5.73 3.58
C ASN A 180 15.12 -7.26 3.40
N ILE A 181 14.91 -7.72 2.16
CA ILE A 181 14.76 -9.15 1.83
C ILE A 181 16.06 -9.91 2.14
N GLU A 182 17.23 -9.31 1.89
CA GLU A 182 18.52 -9.94 2.11
C GLU A 182 18.77 -10.28 3.60
N ASN A 183 18.21 -9.48 4.49
CA ASN A 183 18.31 -9.66 5.94
C ASN A 183 17.19 -10.54 6.51
N SER A 184 16.27 -11.01 5.68
CA SER A 184 15.11 -11.78 6.12
C SER A 184 15.45 -13.23 6.35
N LYS A 185 15.02 -13.80 7.49
CA LYS A 185 15.07 -15.25 7.76
C LYS A 185 14.32 -16.09 6.69
N LYS A 186 13.44 -15.48 5.90
CA LYS A 186 12.65 -16.12 4.84
C LYS A 186 13.14 -15.74 3.44
N ARG A 187 14.34 -15.21 3.30
CA ARG A 187 14.93 -14.71 2.05
C ARG A 187 14.72 -15.66 0.88
N ASN A 188 15.13 -16.92 1.00
CA ASN A 188 15.06 -17.89 -0.11
C ASN A 188 13.62 -18.14 -0.58
N SER A 189 12.68 -18.22 0.34
CA SER A 189 11.26 -18.40 0.05
C SER A 189 10.66 -17.20 -0.67
N ILE A 190 11.01 -15.99 -0.21
CA ILE A 190 10.56 -14.72 -0.81
C ILE A 190 11.13 -14.59 -2.23
N ILE A 191 12.43 -14.82 -2.42
CA ILE A 191 13.09 -14.74 -3.72
C ILE A 191 12.51 -15.78 -4.69
N LYS A 192 12.24 -17.01 -4.23
CA LYS A 192 11.58 -18.05 -5.05
C LYS A 192 10.22 -17.55 -5.55
N SER A 193 9.40 -16.97 -4.68
CA SER A 193 8.08 -16.43 -5.05
C SER A 193 8.22 -15.30 -6.07
N ILE A 194 9.16 -14.39 -5.88
CA ILE A 194 9.44 -13.28 -6.81
C ILE A 194 9.83 -13.81 -8.19
N ASN A 195 10.73 -14.78 -8.25
CA ASN A 195 11.22 -15.33 -9.52
C ASN A 195 10.14 -16.13 -10.29
N GLN A 196 9.11 -16.61 -9.61
CA GLN A 196 7.96 -17.28 -10.20
C GLN A 196 6.85 -16.31 -10.63
N SER A 197 6.99 -15.03 -10.32
CA SER A 197 5.99 -14.01 -10.64
C SER A 197 6.08 -13.58 -12.09
N THR A 198 4.93 -13.44 -12.73
CA THR A 198 4.81 -12.78 -14.04
C THR A 198 4.47 -11.33 -13.82
N PHE A 199 5.25 -10.43 -14.41
CA PHE A 199 5.02 -8.99 -14.33
C PHE A 199 4.22 -8.57 -15.55
N ASN A 200 3.03 -8.05 -15.32
CA ASN A 200 2.19 -7.46 -16.34
C ASN A 200 2.59 -6.00 -16.62
N GLN A 201 1.95 -5.39 -17.61
CA GLN A 201 2.23 -4.05 -18.08
C GLN A 201 2.25 -3.00 -16.95
N ASN A 202 2.85 -1.83 -17.26
CA ASN A 202 2.88 -0.66 -16.37
C ASN A 202 1.47 -0.26 -15.92
N ILE A 203 1.38 0.26 -14.72
CA ILE A 203 0.15 0.71 -14.03
C ILE A 203 -0.51 1.87 -14.78
#